data_a27a6bc141bccd47ce436010a23ee2c2
#
_entry.id   a27a6bc141bccd47ce436010a23ee2c2
#
_cell.length_a   1.000
_cell.length_b   1.000
_cell.length_c   1.000
_cell.angle_alpha   90.00
_cell.angle_beta   90.00
_cell.angle_gamma   90.00
#
_symmetry.space_group_name_H-M   'P 1'
#
loop_
_entity.id
_entity.type
_entity.pdbx_description
1 polymer ?
#
loop_
_entity_poly.entity_id
_entity_poly.type
_entity_poly.pdbx_seq_one_letter_code
_entity_poly.pdbx_strand_id
1 'polypeptide(L)'
;MIPPTVTHQEKQVTVVNGKPGFYEPRELKTARVKLRDALAPHKPEKPMEGGLRLAVKWCFPRGAHKNGEYRTTKPDTDNLQKLLKDVMTDLGFWKDDALVASEIVEKFWAERPGIFIYVETLP
;
A
#
# COMPACT_ATOMS: atom_id res chain seq x y z
N MET A 1 0.77 4.92 -10.95
CA MET A 1 -0.42 4.05 -11.02
C MET A 1 -1.57 4.67 -10.24
N ILE A 2 -2.78 4.29 -10.57
CA ILE A 2 -3.94 4.66 -9.77
C ILE A 2 -3.93 3.80 -8.50
N PRO A 3 -4.08 4.41 -7.30
CA PRO A 3 -4.10 3.63 -6.07
C PRO A 3 -5.25 2.61 -6.05
N PRO A 4 -5.06 1.44 -5.42
CA PRO A 4 -6.09 0.43 -5.33
C PRO A 4 -7.21 0.83 -4.37
N THR A 5 -8.40 0.31 -4.60
CA THR A 5 -9.55 0.48 -3.71
C THR A 5 -9.90 -0.81 -2.97
N VAL A 6 -9.32 -1.94 -3.39
CA VAL A 6 -9.47 -3.24 -2.75
C VAL A 6 -8.23 -3.51 -1.90
N THR A 7 -8.44 -3.89 -0.64
CA THR A 7 -7.37 -4.05 0.35
C THR A 7 -7.48 -5.38 1.09
N HIS A 8 -6.62 -5.58 2.10
CA HIS A 8 -6.55 -6.82 2.87
C HIS A 8 -7.86 -7.26 3.51
N GLN A 9 -8.77 -6.34 3.82
CA GLN A 9 -10.06 -6.68 4.41
C GLN A 9 -11.00 -7.40 3.43
N GLU A 10 -10.66 -7.41 2.16
CA GLU A 10 -11.45 -8.07 1.11
C GLU A 10 -11.17 -9.58 1.01
N LYS A 11 -10.33 -10.13 1.87
CA LYS A 11 -10.09 -11.58 1.90
C LYS A 11 -11.34 -12.32 2.34
N GLN A 12 -11.62 -13.40 1.66
CA GLN A 12 -12.82 -14.21 1.90
C GLN A 12 -12.44 -15.60 2.42
N VAL A 13 -13.33 -16.16 3.25
CA VAL A 13 -13.22 -17.54 3.72
C VAL A 13 -13.97 -18.45 2.74
N THR A 14 -13.32 -19.55 2.36
CA THR A 14 -13.94 -20.58 1.53
C THR A 14 -13.71 -21.95 2.16
N VAL A 15 -14.45 -22.97 1.71
CA VAL A 15 -14.28 -24.34 2.15
C VAL A 15 -13.73 -25.16 0.98
N VAL A 16 -12.59 -25.79 1.22
CA VAL A 16 -11.94 -26.68 0.25
C VAL A 16 -11.74 -28.03 0.90
N ASN A 17 -12.25 -29.09 0.28
CA ASN A 17 -12.16 -30.47 0.81
C ASN A 17 -12.65 -30.58 2.25
N GLY A 18 -13.74 -29.88 2.59
CA GLY A 18 -14.34 -29.91 3.92
C GLY A 18 -13.57 -29.09 4.98
N LYS A 19 -12.52 -28.39 4.61
CA LYS A 19 -11.75 -27.55 5.53
C LYS A 19 -11.91 -26.08 5.18
N PRO A 20 -12.07 -25.19 6.18
CA PRO A 20 -12.11 -23.75 5.92
C PRO A 20 -10.74 -23.27 5.45
N GLY A 21 -10.73 -22.36 4.51
CA GLY A 21 -9.54 -21.72 4.01
C GLY A 21 -9.81 -20.27 3.65
N PHE A 22 -8.74 -19.52 3.42
CA PHE A 22 -8.84 -18.14 2.99
C PHE A 22 -8.31 -18.02 1.57
N TYR A 23 -8.98 -17.23 0.75
CA TYR A 23 -8.46 -16.88 -0.54
C TYR A 23 -8.49 -15.36 -0.72
N GLU A 24 -7.53 -14.88 -1.50
CA GLU A 24 -7.42 -13.47 -1.81
C GLU A 24 -8.27 -13.15 -3.04
N PRO A 25 -9.17 -12.14 -2.98
CA PRO A 25 -9.93 -11.75 -4.15
C PRO A 25 -9.03 -11.37 -5.32
N ARG A 26 -9.53 -11.60 -6.53
CA ARG A 26 -8.78 -11.33 -7.77
C ARG A 26 -8.31 -9.87 -7.85
N GLU A 27 -9.16 -8.93 -7.45
CA GLU A 27 -8.86 -7.51 -7.47
C GLU A 27 -7.70 -7.16 -6.53
N LEU A 28 -7.62 -7.83 -5.39
CA LEU A 28 -6.53 -7.66 -4.44
C LEU A 28 -5.22 -8.22 -5.00
N LYS A 29 -5.27 -9.39 -5.62
CA LYS A 29 -4.10 -9.97 -6.30
C LYS A 29 -3.59 -9.04 -7.41
N THR A 30 -4.50 -8.48 -8.19
CA THR A 30 -4.18 -7.53 -9.25
C THR A 30 -3.53 -6.27 -8.67
N ALA A 31 -4.05 -5.76 -7.54
CA ALA A 31 -3.47 -4.61 -6.86
C ALA A 31 -2.05 -4.89 -6.39
N ARG A 32 -1.78 -6.08 -5.83
CA ARG A 32 -0.43 -6.48 -5.42
C ARG A 32 0.53 -6.50 -6.58
N VAL A 33 0.13 -7.11 -7.70
CA VAL A 33 0.97 -7.20 -8.90
C VAL A 33 1.30 -5.80 -9.42
N LYS A 34 0.32 -4.92 -9.50
CA LYS A 34 0.53 -3.55 -9.98
C LYS A 34 1.46 -2.76 -9.05
N LEU A 35 1.27 -2.88 -7.74
CA LEU A 35 2.16 -2.23 -6.77
C LEU A 35 3.58 -2.77 -6.89
N ARG A 36 3.73 -4.08 -6.99
CA ARG A 36 5.03 -4.72 -7.13
C ARG A 36 5.74 -4.25 -8.39
N ASP A 37 5.05 -4.22 -9.51
CA ASP A 37 5.61 -3.76 -10.78
C ASP A 37 6.02 -2.28 -10.72
N ALA A 38 5.21 -1.45 -10.08
CA ALA A 38 5.48 -0.02 -9.95
C ALA A 38 6.66 0.26 -9.00
N LEU A 39 6.82 -0.53 -7.94
CA LEU A 39 7.83 -0.32 -6.90
C LEU A 39 9.16 -0.99 -7.22
N ALA A 40 9.16 -2.10 -7.95
CA ALA A 40 10.37 -2.88 -8.21
C ALA A 40 11.53 -2.05 -8.80
N PRO A 41 11.30 -1.11 -9.74
CA PRO A 41 12.40 -0.29 -10.26
C PRO A 41 13.04 0.64 -9.23
N HIS A 42 12.35 0.89 -8.12
CA HIS A 42 12.79 1.84 -7.09
C HIS A 42 13.38 1.17 -5.85
N LYS A 43 13.39 -0.17 -5.82
CA LYS A 43 13.91 -0.86 -4.64
C LYS A 43 15.38 -0.53 -4.42
N PRO A 44 15.83 -0.35 -3.16
CA PRO A 44 17.22 -0.10 -2.88
C PRO A 44 18.08 -1.33 -3.21
N GLU A 45 19.36 -1.11 -3.47
CA GLU A 45 20.31 -2.17 -3.74
C GLU A 45 20.43 -3.14 -2.57
N LYS A 46 20.38 -2.58 -1.35
CA LYS A 46 20.36 -3.35 -0.09
C LYS A 46 19.17 -2.88 0.74
N PRO A 47 18.55 -3.76 1.53
CA PRO A 47 17.50 -3.34 2.43
C PRO A 47 17.95 -2.21 3.35
N MET A 48 17.07 -1.21 3.54
CA MET A 48 17.33 -0.13 4.48
C MET A 48 17.36 -0.68 5.90
N GLU A 49 18.30 -0.20 6.72
CA GLU A 49 18.53 -0.68 8.07
C GLU A 49 18.18 0.38 9.11
N GLY A 50 17.93 -0.08 10.35
CA GLY A 50 17.59 0.79 11.45
C GLY A 50 16.11 1.20 11.42
N GLY A 51 15.73 2.11 12.33
CA GLY A 51 14.38 2.65 12.35
C GLY A 51 14.10 3.51 11.13
N LEU A 52 12.89 3.40 10.60
CA LEU A 52 12.51 4.08 9.36
C LEU A 52 11.26 4.94 9.57
N ARG A 53 11.20 6.05 8.83
CA ARG A 53 9.97 6.83 8.66
C ARG A 53 9.45 6.60 7.26
N LEU A 54 8.18 6.24 7.17
CA LEU A 54 7.47 6.08 5.91
C LEU A 54 6.39 7.16 5.80
N ALA A 55 6.46 7.97 4.76
CA ALA A 55 5.44 8.96 4.46
C ALA A 55 4.81 8.64 3.11
N VAL A 56 3.50 8.54 3.06
CA VAL A 56 2.78 8.15 1.84
C VAL A 56 1.59 9.05 1.61
N LYS A 57 1.43 9.50 0.37
CA LYS A 57 0.23 10.19 -0.10
C LYS A 57 -0.44 9.32 -1.16
N TRP A 58 -1.66 8.90 -0.87
CA TRP A 58 -2.49 8.12 -1.77
C TRP A 58 -3.40 9.07 -2.52
N CYS A 59 -3.10 9.32 -3.79
CA CYS A 59 -3.83 10.28 -4.61
C CYS A 59 -4.72 9.55 -5.60
N PHE A 60 -6.03 9.62 -5.36
CA PHE A 60 -7.06 8.96 -6.17
C PHE A 60 -7.61 9.92 -7.21
N PRO A 61 -8.10 9.39 -8.36
CA PRO A 61 -8.73 10.26 -9.37
C PRO A 61 -9.86 11.08 -8.76
N ARG A 62 -9.81 12.39 -8.96
CA ARG A 62 -10.68 13.32 -8.22
C ARG A 62 -12.17 13.25 -8.58
N GLY A 63 -12.52 12.82 -9.77
CA GLY A 63 -13.92 12.86 -10.20
C GLY A 63 -14.49 14.26 -10.07
N ALA A 64 -15.58 14.41 -9.30
CA ALA A 64 -16.22 15.69 -9.03
C ALA A 64 -15.62 16.44 -7.84
N HIS A 65 -14.62 15.86 -7.16
CA HIS A 65 -13.96 16.49 -6.02
C HIS A 65 -12.92 17.51 -6.49
N LYS A 66 -12.54 18.40 -5.60
CA LYS A 66 -11.46 19.37 -5.88
C LYS A 66 -10.10 18.69 -5.78
N ASN A 67 -9.19 19.11 -6.64
CA ASN A 67 -7.81 18.64 -6.57
C ASN A 67 -7.18 19.01 -5.21
N GLY A 68 -6.65 18.00 -4.51
CA GLY A 68 -6.05 18.18 -3.19
C GLY A 68 -7.01 18.08 -2.02
N GLU A 69 -8.30 17.82 -2.28
CA GLU A 69 -9.28 17.58 -1.23
C GLU A 69 -8.99 16.23 -0.56
N TYR A 70 -9.07 16.18 0.78
CA TYR A 70 -8.90 14.92 1.49
C TYR A 70 -9.99 13.93 1.13
N ARG A 71 -9.61 12.69 0.84
CA ARG A 71 -10.55 11.60 0.64
C ARG A 71 -10.94 10.99 1.98
N THR A 72 -12.21 11.08 2.32
CA THR A 72 -12.74 10.59 3.61
C THR A 72 -13.59 9.33 3.48
N THR A 73 -13.55 8.69 2.32
CA THR A 73 -14.24 7.43 2.06
C THR A 73 -13.24 6.28 1.96
N LYS A 74 -13.73 5.05 1.97
CA LYS A 74 -12.87 3.86 1.78
C LYS A 74 -12.05 3.98 0.49
N PRO A 75 -10.87 3.37 0.44
CA PRO A 75 -10.30 2.42 1.41
C PRO A 75 -9.68 3.12 2.63
N ASP A 76 -9.59 2.37 3.75
CA ASP A 76 -9.00 2.87 4.99
C ASP A 76 -7.48 2.98 4.88
N THR A 77 -6.92 3.96 5.56
CA THR A 77 -5.46 4.21 5.53
C THR A 77 -4.65 3.02 6.03
N ASP A 78 -5.09 2.37 7.12
CA ASP A 78 -4.38 1.21 7.68
C ASP A 78 -4.33 0.04 6.70
N ASN A 79 -5.41 -0.22 5.97
CA ASN A 79 -5.47 -1.28 4.98
C ASN A 79 -4.59 -1.00 3.76
N LEU A 80 -4.58 0.24 3.29
CA LEU A 80 -3.70 0.67 2.22
C LEU A 80 -2.23 0.51 2.61
N GLN A 81 -1.90 0.96 3.82
CA GLN A 81 -0.52 0.88 4.32
C GLN A 81 -0.08 -0.55 4.54
N LYS A 82 -0.97 -1.42 5.02
CA LYS A 82 -0.63 -2.83 5.18
C LYS A 82 -0.30 -3.48 3.83
N LEU A 83 -1.10 -3.25 2.83
CA LEU A 83 -0.86 -3.75 1.48
C LEU A 83 0.49 -3.24 0.94
N LEU A 84 0.73 -1.94 1.05
CA LEU A 84 1.96 -1.32 0.57
C LEU A 84 3.19 -1.87 1.30
N LYS A 85 3.15 -1.93 2.64
CA LYS A 85 4.28 -2.40 3.43
C LYS A 85 4.59 -3.86 3.17
N ASP A 86 3.57 -4.69 2.98
CA ASP A 86 3.78 -6.09 2.62
C ASP A 86 4.53 -6.22 1.29
N VAL A 87 4.13 -5.46 0.27
CA VAL A 87 4.80 -5.48 -1.03
C VAL A 87 6.22 -4.94 -0.93
N MET A 88 6.42 -3.84 -0.20
CA MET A 88 7.76 -3.26 -0.02
C MET A 88 8.69 -4.21 0.75
N THR A 89 8.18 -4.92 1.74
CA THR A 89 8.94 -5.95 2.46
C THR A 89 9.35 -7.08 1.50
N ASP A 90 8.42 -7.58 0.72
CA ASP A 90 8.69 -8.64 -0.26
C ASP A 90 9.73 -8.23 -1.29
N LEU A 91 9.74 -6.98 -1.70
CA LEU A 91 10.71 -6.45 -2.67
C LEU A 91 12.08 -6.17 -2.05
N GLY A 92 12.19 -6.15 -0.73
CA GLY A 92 13.46 -5.92 -0.06
C GLY A 92 13.79 -4.45 0.21
N PHE A 93 12.79 -3.58 0.32
CA PHE A 93 13.04 -2.20 0.78
C PHE A 93 13.58 -2.19 2.21
N TRP A 94 13.13 -3.13 3.01
CA TRP A 94 13.59 -3.40 4.37
C TRP A 94 13.39 -4.88 4.67
N LYS A 95 13.98 -5.33 5.76
CA LYS A 95 13.91 -6.74 6.15
C LYS A 95 12.56 -7.10 6.77
N ASP A 96 12.00 -6.16 7.53
CA ASP A 96 10.78 -6.35 8.29
C ASP A 96 10.10 -4.99 8.44
N ASP A 97 8.79 -4.92 8.22
CA ASP A 97 8.03 -3.67 8.36
C ASP A 97 7.95 -3.18 9.81
N ALA A 98 8.35 -4.01 10.78
CA ALA A 98 8.53 -3.58 12.16
C ALA A 98 9.58 -2.46 12.30
N LEU A 99 10.47 -2.32 11.32
CA LEU A 99 11.45 -1.22 11.30
C LEU A 99 10.80 0.14 11.05
N VAL A 100 9.60 0.17 10.47
CA VAL A 100 8.85 1.41 10.24
C VAL A 100 8.30 1.87 11.60
N ALA A 101 9.04 2.76 12.25
CA ALA A 101 8.71 3.26 13.58
C ALA A 101 7.94 4.60 13.55
N SER A 102 7.95 5.29 12.41
CA SER A 102 7.23 6.53 12.19
C SER A 102 6.51 6.43 10.86
N GLU A 103 5.22 6.73 10.86
CA GLU A 103 4.41 6.58 9.65
C GLU A 103 3.47 7.76 9.49
N ILE A 104 3.48 8.36 8.30
CA ILE A 104 2.56 9.43 7.92
C ILE A 104 1.82 8.94 6.69
N VAL A 105 0.49 8.95 6.75
CA VAL A 105 -0.35 8.51 5.64
C VAL A 105 -1.50 9.45 5.44
N GLU A 106 -1.71 9.85 4.19
CA GLU A 106 -2.78 10.74 3.81
C GLU A 106 -3.44 10.25 2.52
N LYS A 107 -4.74 10.50 2.39
CA LYS A 107 -5.53 10.17 1.19
C LYS A 107 -6.09 11.44 0.60
N PHE A 108 -5.94 11.60 -0.71
CA PHE A 108 -6.39 12.78 -1.44
C PHE A 108 -7.18 12.39 -2.69
N TRP A 109 -8.09 13.28 -3.08
CA TRP A 109 -8.62 13.33 -4.44
C TRP A 109 -7.66 14.20 -5.25
N ALA A 110 -7.23 13.73 -6.41
CA ALA A 110 -6.21 14.44 -7.18
C ALA A 110 -6.46 14.41 -8.67
N GLU A 111 -6.07 15.48 -9.32
CA GLU A 111 -6.09 15.57 -10.78
C GLU A 111 -5.06 14.62 -11.39
N ARG A 112 -3.91 14.45 -10.72
CA ARG A 112 -2.87 13.48 -11.08
C ARG A 112 -2.86 12.37 -10.04
N PRO A 113 -3.55 11.25 -10.31
CA PRO A 113 -3.52 10.13 -9.37
C PRO A 113 -2.15 9.49 -9.30
N GLY A 114 -1.82 8.96 -8.14
CA GLY A 114 -0.54 8.30 -7.91
C GLY A 114 -0.35 7.96 -6.44
N ILE A 115 0.77 7.29 -6.17
CA ILE A 115 1.19 6.96 -4.81
C ILE A 115 2.56 7.62 -4.63
N PHE A 116 2.64 8.58 -3.72
CA PHE A 116 3.86 9.33 -3.46
C PHE A 116 4.46 8.82 -2.16
N ILE A 117 5.65 8.23 -2.24
CA ILE A 117 6.27 7.49 -1.14
C ILE A 117 7.62 8.11 -0.82
N TYR A 118 7.86 8.37 0.46
CA TYR A 118 9.13 8.83 0.97
C TYR A 118 9.53 7.97 2.17
N VAL A 119 10.74 7.43 2.13
CA VAL A 119 11.30 6.62 3.22
C VAL A 119 12.62 7.23 3.64
N GLU A 120 12.80 7.45 4.93
CA GLU A 120 14.08 7.94 5.48
C GLU A 120 14.48 7.15 6.70
N THR A 121 15.78 7.09 6.96
CA THR A 121 16.30 6.52 8.20
C THR A 121 16.12 7.52 9.33
N LEU A 122 15.70 7.02 10.49
CA LEU A 122 15.56 7.81 11.70
C LEU A 122 16.91 7.95 12.41
N PRO A 123 17.12 9.05 13.16
CA PRO A 123 18.35 9.24 13.94
C PRO A 123 18.51 8.21 15.06
#